data_2e573946852fdc834ac365075ffa1a40
#
_entry.id   2e573946852fdc834ac365075ffa1a40
#
_cell.length_a   1.000
_cell.length_b   1.000
_cell.length_c   1.000
_cell.angle_alpha   90.00
_cell.angle_beta   90.00
_cell.angle_gamma   90.00
#
_symmetry.space_group_name_H-M   'P 1'
#
loop_
_entity.id
_entity.type
_entity.pdbx_description
1 polymer ?
#
loop_
_entity_poly.entity_id
_entity_poly.type
_entity_poly.pdbx_seq_one_letter_code
_entity_poly.pdbx_strand_id
1 'polypeptide(L)'
;MKILGQYFPSYKIGENIRIFFRRLTEADVIPLVEFYYNLSQETRYMRFQMVTEGLPESKIYEYAEMLCKVEGKGLAIVAYTYENGIENFVGVARYMFEGETTNKAEFAIVLRDDFQGKGLGKYLLRLLFTEAQRYGIEKLYGSMLPSNIAIIELIKKVAPTNHHFTHKEGLIEVEINLAE
;
A
#
# COMPACT_ATOMS: atom_id res chain seq x y z
N MET A 1 3.01 -10.35 26.87
CA MET A 1 3.40 -11.33 25.83
C MET A 1 4.04 -10.53 24.70
N LYS A 2 5.39 -10.59 24.56
CA LYS A 2 6.08 -9.91 23.46
C LYS A 2 5.66 -10.61 22.17
N ILE A 3 4.90 -9.92 21.31
CA ILE A 3 4.67 -10.35 19.94
C ILE A 3 6.03 -10.25 19.25
N LEU A 4 6.67 -11.38 19.02
CA LEU A 4 7.84 -11.49 18.15
C LEU A 4 7.46 -10.85 16.83
N GLY A 5 8.23 -9.84 16.40
CA GLY A 5 7.98 -9.11 15.17
C GLY A 5 7.78 -10.08 14.02
N GLN A 6 6.67 -9.94 13.31
CA GLN A 6 6.32 -10.79 12.18
C GLN A 6 7.31 -10.48 11.07
N TYR A 7 8.29 -11.37 10.86
CA TYR A 7 9.25 -11.26 9.77
C TYR A 7 8.54 -11.64 8.46
N PHE A 8 8.35 -10.68 7.60
CA PHE A 8 7.94 -10.94 6.23
C PHE A 8 9.13 -11.42 5.40
N PRO A 9 8.96 -12.43 4.51
CA PRO A 9 10.03 -12.85 3.62
C PRO A 9 10.49 -11.71 2.72
N SER A 10 11.80 -11.60 2.49
CA SER A 10 12.35 -10.59 1.57
C SER A 10 12.05 -10.95 0.11
N TYR A 11 12.01 -9.93 -0.76
CA TYR A 11 11.83 -10.05 -2.20
C TYR A 11 13.10 -9.62 -2.93
N LYS A 12 13.51 -10.36 -3.96
CA LYS A 12 14.72 -10.05 -4.71
C LYS A 12 14.36 -9.51 -6.10
N ILE A 13 14.91 -8.34 -6.44
CA ILE A 13 14.80 -7.75 -7.77
C ILE A 13 16.15 -7.88 -8.47
N GLY A 14 16.20 -8.69 -9.53
CA GLY A 14 17.46 -9.00 -10.21
C GLY A 14 18.47 -9.67 -9.26
N GLU A 15 19.75 -9.42 -9.48
CA GLU A 15 20.81 -10.04 -8.68
C GLU A 15 21.17 -9.24 -7.42
N ASN A 16 21.01 -7.93 -7.46
CA ASN A 16 21.65 -7.01 -6.52
C ASN A 16 20.71 -6.26 -5.56
N ILE A 17 19.39 -6.25 -5.82
CA ILE A 17 18.45 -5.49 -5.00
C ILE A 17 17.62 -6.45 -4.16
N ARG A 18 17.70 -6.30 -2.84
CA ARG A 18 16.85 -7.02 -1.91
C ARG A 18 15.89 -6.04 -1.25
N ILE A 19 14.61 -6.38 -1.28
CA ILE A 19 13.54 -5.61 -0.65
C ILE A 19 13.11 -6.34 0.63
N PHE A 20 13.00 -5.58 1.69
CA PHE A 20 12.53 -6.04 2.99
C PHE A 20 11.15 -5.44 3.26
N PHE A 21 10.41 -6.06 4.18
CA PHE A 21 9.07 -5.64 4.53
C PHE A 21 8.90 -5.64 6.04
N ARG A 22 8.20 -4.65 6.53
CA ARG A 22 7.80 -4.56 7.93
C ARG A 22 6.55 -3.69 8.08
N ARG A 23 5.93 -3.74 9.24
CA ARG A 23 4.85 -2.79 9.56
C ARG A 23 5.43 -1.39 9.72
N LEU A 24 4.64 -0.39 9.35
CA LEU A 24 4.92 1.00 9.73
C LEU A 24 4.75 1.18 11.24
N THR A 25 5.56 2.05 11.81
CA THR A 25 5.55 2.45 13.22
C THR A 25 5.47 3.96 13.35
N GLU A 26 5.23 4.47 14.54
CA GLU A 26 5.21 5.92 14.79
C GLU A 26 6.57 6.61 14.51
N ALA A 27 7.67 5.88 14.53
CA ALA A 27 9.00 6.39 14.18
C ALA A 27 9.18 6.65 12.67
N ASP A 28 8.25 6.19 11.83
CA ASP A 28 8.38 6.22 10.37
C ASP A 28 7.77 7.47 9.71
N VAL A 29 7.30 8.44 10.47
CA VAL A 29 6.67 9.65 9.91
C VAL A 29 7.61 10.39 8.96
N ILE A 30 8.84 10.68 9.36
CA ILE A 30 9.84 11.37 8.52
C ILE A 30 10.21 10.53 7.30
N PRO A 31 10.62 9.25 7.41
CA PRO A 31 10.86 8.40 6.24
C PRO A 31 9.68 8.29 5.28
N LEU A 32 8.45 8.31 5.78
CA LEU A 32 7.26 8.26 4.94
C LEU A 32 7.01 9.57 4.19
N VAL A 33 7.29 10.71 4.81
CA VAL A 33 7.26 12.02 4.15
C VAL A 33 8.34 12.10 3.05
N GLU A 34 9.55 11.64 3.33
CA GLU A 34 10.62 11.54 2.32
C GLU A 34 10.22 10.62 1.15
N PHE A 35 9.62 9.47 1.45
CA PHE A 35 9.07 8.58 0.43
C PHE A 35 8.03 9.28 -0.44
N TYR A 36 7.11 10.05 0.14
CA TYR A 36 6.12 10.83 -0.61
C TYR A 36 6.80 11.81 -1.60
N TYR A 37 7.83 12.53 -1.16
CA TYR A 37 8.55 13.47 -2.03
C TYR A 37 9.35 12.77 -3.14
N ASN A 38 9.73 11.51 -2.95
CA ASN A 38 10.42 10.68 -3.94
C ASN A 38 9.47 10.06 -5.00
N LEU A 39 8.16 10.22 -4.86
CA LEU A 39 7.19 9.82 -5.87
C LEU A 39 7.09 10.91 -6.96
N SER A 40 6.92 10.49 -8.22
CA SER A 40 6.57 11.43 -9.30
C SER A 40 5.19 12.08 -9.06
N GLN A 41 4.96 13.21 -9.70
CA GLN A 41 3.64 13.87 -9.68
C GLN A 41 2.55 12.94 -10.20
N GLU A 42 2.83 12.19 -11.26
CA GLU A 42 1.91 11.20 -11.83
C GLU A 42 1.56 10.10 -10.82
N THR A 43 2.55 9.50 -10.16
CA THR A 43 2.33 8.47 -9.16
C THR A 43 1.53 9.01 -7.97
N ARG A 44 1.81 10.23 -7.51
CA ARG A 44 1.00 10.90 -6.47
C ARG A 44 -0.44 11.11 -6.93
N TYR A 45 -0.63 11.64 -8.15
CA TYR A 45 -1.97 11.85 -8.71
C TYR A 45 -2.76 10.54 -8.82
N MET A 46 -2.15 9.47 -9.33
CA MET A 46 -2.79 8.16 -9.42
C MET A 46 -3.15 7.59 -8.04
N ARG A 47 -2.31 7.83 -7.02
CA ARG A 47 -2.51 7.32 -5.66
C ARG A 47 -3.57 8.10 -4.89
N PHE A 48 -3.56 9.42 -4.98
CA PHE A 48 -4.42 10.30 -4.17
C PHE A 48 -5.66 10.77 -4.93
N GLN A 49 -5.73 10.54 -6.25
CA GLN A 49 -6.83 10.93 -7.14
C GLN A 49 -7.10 12.45 -7.10
N MET A 50 -6.06 13.22 -6.82
CA MET A 50 -6.10 14.69 -6.75
C MET A 50 -4.74 15.27 -7.10
N VAL A 51 -4.75 16.53 -7.53
CA VAL A 51 -3.52 17.30 -7.71
C VAL A 51 -2.89 17.54 -6.35
N THR A 52 -1.64 17.14 -6.19
CA THR A 52 -0.90 17.22 -4.92
C THR A 52 0.12 18.35 -4.88
N GLU A 53 0.36 19.01 -6.02
CA GLU A 53 1.23 20.16 -6.12
C GLU A 53 0.64 21.33 -5.32
N GLY A 54 1.50 21.96 -4.50
CA GLY A 54 1.08 23.09 -3.67
C GLY A 54 0.31 22.68 -2.40
N LEU A 55 0.18 21.39 -2.08
CA LEU A 55 -0.30 20.98 -0.77
C LEU A 55 0.67 21.50 0.31
N PRO A 56 0.14 22.08 1.40
CA PRO A 56 0.96 22.45 2.54
C PRO A 56 1.71 21.24 3.09
N GLU A 57 2.96 21.42 3.46
CA GLU A 57 3.79 20.37 4.05
C GLU A 57 3.12 19.75 5.30
N SER A 58 2.41 20.56 6.09
CA SER A 58 1.64 20.09 7.24
C SER A 58 0.61 19.01 6.88
N LYS A 59 -0.01 19.08 5.69
CA LYS A 59 -0.96 18.05 5.24
C LYS A 59 -0.29 16.73 4.89
N ILE A 60 0.92 16.80 4.36
CA ILE A 60 1.72 15.61 4.06
C ILE A 60 2.14 14.93 5.37
N TYR A 61 2.55 15.70 6.38
CA TYR A 61 2.86 15.19 7.72
C TYR A 61 1.63 14.59 8.42
N GLU A 62 0.47 15.27 8.38
CA GLU A 62 -0.79 14.75 8.94
C GLU A 62 -1.15 13.38 8.33
N TYR A 63 -1.01 13.23 7.01
CA TYR A 63 -1.27 11.96 6.33
C TYR A 63 -0.27 10.87 6.73
N ALA A 64 1.02 11.22 6.83
CA ALA A 64 2.06 10.29 7.27
C ALA A 64 1.84 9.84 8.72
N GLU A 65 1.51 10.75 9.63
CA GLU A 65 1.17 10.43 11.01
C GLU A 65 -0.05 9.49 11.11
N MET A 66 -1.09 9.75 10.31
CA MET A 66 -2.28 8.90 10.27
C MET A 66 -1.91 7.46 9.87
N LEU A 67 -1.05 7.29 8.85
CA LEU A 67 -0.60 5.97 8.41
C LEU A 67 0.31 5.27 9.42
N CYS A 68 1.14 6.02 10.13
CA CYS A 68 2.04 5.47 11.15
C CYS A 68 1.29 5.07 12.43
N LYS A 69 0.09 5.65 12.67
CA LYS A 69 -0.78 5.38 13.83
C LYS A 69 -1.99 4.50 13.46
N VAL A 70 -1.83 3.58 12.52
CA VAL A 70 -2.93 2.76 12.01
C VAL A 70 -3.31 1.58 12.92
N GLU A 71 -2.53 1.32 13.97
CA GLU A 71 -2.78 0.21 14.90
C GLU A 71 -4.20 0.27 15.49
N GLY A 72 -4.90 -0.88 15.44
CA GLY A 72 -6.31 -0.98 15.83
C GLY A 72 -7.31 -0.46 14.77
N LYS A 73 -6.86 0.22 13.72
CA LYS A 73 -7.68 0.75 12.63
C LYS A 73 -7.37 0.11 11.27
N GLY A 74 -6.38 -0.77 11.22
CA GLY A 74 -5.93 -1.42 10.01
C GLY A 74 -4.50 -1.91 10.10
N LEU A 75 -3.84 -2.01 8.96
CA LEU A 75 -2.43 -2.39 8.82
C LEU A 75 -1.78 -1.57 7.71
N ALA A 76 -0.57 -1.09 7.94
CA ALA A 76 0.29 -0.54 6.91
C ALA A 76 1.62 -1.29 6.87
N ILE A 77 2.00 -1.76 5.68
CA ILE A 77 3.26 -2.47 5.39
C ILE A 77 4.12 -1.58 4.52
N VAL A 78 5.36 -1.36 4.93
CA VAL A 78 6.37 -0.69 4.13
C VAL A 78 7.30 -1.71 3.48
N ALA A 79 7.58 -1.50 2.19
CA ALA A 79 8.67 -2.13 1.46
C ALA A 79 9.86 -1.18 1.44
N TYR A 80 11.05 -1.65 1.80
CA TYR A 80 12.26 -0.85 1.88
C TYR A 80 13.48 -1.61 1.40
N THR A 81 14.50 -0.87 1.02
CA THR A 81 15.84 -1.37 0.69
C THR A 81 16.90 -0.52 1.35
N TYR A 82 18.12 -0.99 1.39
CA TYR A 82 19.25 -0.21 1.87
C TYR A 82 20.01 0.42 0.70
N GLU A 83 20.13 1.72 0.72
CA GLU A 83 20.94 2.51 -0.21
C GLU A 83 22.03 3.22 0.61
N ASN A 84 23.30 2.92 0.34
CA ASN A 84 24.43 3.42 1.12
C ASN A 84 24.33 3.17 2.65
N GLY A 85 23.75 2.03 3.04
CA GLY A 85 23.55 1.67 4.44
C GLY A 85 22.37 2.35 5.13
N ILE A 86 21.60 3.16 4.41
CA ILE A 86 20.42 3.86 4.92
C ILE A 86 19.17 3.15 4.41
N GLU A 87 18.20 2.93 5.29
CA GLU A 87 16.90 2.39 4.95
C GLU A 87 16.11 3.40 4.11
N ASN A 88 15.70 2.99 2.90
CA ASN A 88 14.92 3.81 1.97
C ASN A 88 13.61 3.12 1.63
N PHE A 89 12.49 3.80 1.79
CA PHE A 89 11.18 3.30 1.44
C PHE A 89 10.99 3.28 -0.08
N VAL A 90 10.49 2.17 -0.57
CA VAL A 90 10.24 1.95 -2.01
C VAL A 90 8.78 1.60 -2.31
N GLY A 91 8.00 1.31 -1.29
CA GLY A 91 6.57 1.04 -1.45
C GLY A 91 5.83 1.00 -0.12
N VAL A 92 4.55 1.30 -0.16
CA VAL A 92 3.63 1.19 0.99
C VAL A 92 2.33 0.57 0.51
N ALA A 93 1.85 -0.43 1.25
CA ALA A 93 0.50 -0.96 1.08
C ALA A 93 -0.21 -0.93 2.43
N ARG A 94 -1.50 -0.61 2.41
CA ARG A 94 -2.31 -0.55 3.62
C ARG A 94 -3.72 -1.11 3.39
N TYR A 95 -4.34 -1.55 4.47
CA TYR A 95 -5.79 -1.56 4.59
C TYR A 95 -6.23 -0.80 5.85
N MET A 96 -7.41 -0.21 5.80
CA MET A 96 -8.01 0.50 6.92
C MET A 96 -9.49 0.13 7.02
N PHE A 97 -9.96 -0.09 8.25
CA PHE A 97 -11.37 -0.34 8.52
C PHE A 97 -12.18 0.94 8.31
N GLU A 98 -13.43 0.77 7.85
CA GLU A 98 -14.41 1.84 7.77
C GLU A 98 -15.39 1.69 8.92
N GLY A 99 -15.39 2.67 9.83
CA GLY A 99 -16.24 2.65 11.02
C GLY A 99 -15.88 1.53 11.99
N GLU A 100 -16.89 0.89 12.55
CA GLU A 100 -16.73 -0.17 13.57
C GLU A 100 -16.66 -1.60 12.98
N THR A 101 -16.85 -1.75 11.67
CA THR A 101 -16.80 -3.06 11.03
C THR A 101 -15.37 -3.50 10.78
N THR A 102 -15.02 -4.73 11.16
CA THR A 102 -13.67 -5.28 11.00
C THR A 102 -13.54 -6.37 9.94
N ASN A 103 -14.66 -6.79 9.32
CA ASN A 103 -14.65 -7.80 8.25
C ASN A 103 -14.51 -7.19 6.84
N LYS A 104 -14.55 -5.86 6.73
CA LYS A 104 -14.38 -5.12 5.48
C LYS A 104 -13.40 -3.96 5.67
N ALA A 105 -12.49 -3.78 4.71
CA ALA A 105 -11.48 -2.72 4.80
C ALA A 105 -11.15 -2.12 3.43
N GLU A 106 -10.83 -0.83 3.41
CA GLU A 106 -10.28 -0.17 2.24
C GLU A 106 -8.79 -0.46 2.12
N PHE A 107 -8.33 -0.89 0.93
CA PHE A 107 -6.92 -1.08 0.67
C PHE A 107 -6.36 -0.03 -0.29
N ALA A 108 -5.06 0.19 -0.20
CA ALA A 108 -4.32 1.02 -1.12
C ALA A 108 -2.86 0.58 -1.21
N ILE A 109 -2.23 0.86 -2.33
CA ILE A 109 -0.82 0.57 -2.59
C ILE A 109 -0.20 1.69 -3.40
N VAL A 110 1.06 2.00 -3.14
CA VAL A 110 1.90 2.88 -3.94
C VAL A 110 3.34 2.39 -3.93
N LEU A 111 4.01 2.49 -5.06
CA LEU A 111 5.43 2.19 -5.22
C LEU A 111 6.18 3.41 -5.78
N ARG A 112 7.41 3.59 -5.34
CA ARG A 112 8.34 4.53 -5.97
C ARG A 112 8.53 4.15 -7.43
N ASP A 113 8.58 5.14 -8.32
CA ASP A 113 8.50 4.95 -9.78
C ASP A 113 9.57 3.99 -10.32
N ASP A 114 10.79 4.09 -9.82
CA ASP A 114 11.91 3.24 -10.21
C ASP A 114 11.79 1.77 -9.74
N PHE A 115 10.83 1.46 -8.88
CA PHE A 115 10.51 0.09 -8.42
C PHE A 115 9.23 -0.49 -9.05
N GLN A 116 8.55 0.27 -9.89
CA GLN A 116 7.38 -0.22 -10.63
C GLN A 116 7.80 -1.17 -11.77
N GLY A 117 6.87 -2.02 -12.22
CA GLY A 117 7.11 -2.96 -13.32
C GLY A 117 8.05 -4.13 -13.03
N LYS A 118 8.54 -4.27 -11.79
CA LYS A 118 9.54 -5.28 -11.37
C LYS A 118 8.94 -6.41 -10.51
N GLY A 119 7.62 -6.55 -10.49
CA GLY A 119 6.92 -7.59 -9.71
C GLY A 119 6.73 -7.24 -8.23
N LEU A 120 7.35 -6.18 -7.71
CA LEU A 120 7.25 -5.79 -6.30
C LEU A 120 5.81 -5.51 -5.87
N GLY A 121 5.04 -4.82 -6.70
CA GLY A 121 3.63 -4.51 -6.40
C GLY A 121 2.78 -5.77 -6.21
N LYS A 122 3.00 -6.79 -7.05
CA LYS A 122 2.32 -8.08 -6.93
C LYS A 122 2.67 -8.78 -5.61
N TYR A 123 3.93 -8.76 -5.23
CA TYR A 123 4.39 -9.36 -3.98
C TYR A 123 3.81 -8.62 -2.76
N LEU A 124 3.94 -7.31 -2.72
CA LEU A 124 3.47 -6.47 -1.62
C LEU A 124 1.94 -6.55 -1.43
N LEU A 125 1.18 -6.55 -2.54
CA LEU A 125 -0.27 -6.66 -2.48
C LEU A 125 -0.73 -8.04 -2.00
N ARG A 126 -0.06 -9.12 -2.45
CA ARG A 126 -0.31 -10.47 -1.92
C ARG A 126 -0.02 -10.59 -0.44
N LEU A 127 1.07 -9.96 0.02
CA LEU A 127 1.41 -9.91 1.43
C LEU A 127 0.30 -9.22 2.23
N LEU A 128 -0.15 -8.06 1.76
CA LEU A 128 -1.25 -7.32 2.38
C LEU A 128 -2.54 -8.17 2.46
N PHE A 129 -2.91 -8.85 1.37
CA PHE A 129 -4.12 -9.69 1.33
C PHE A 129 -4.01 -10.88 2.27
N THR A 130 -2.84 -11.51 2.36
CA THR A 130 -2.59 -12.60 3.30
C THR A 130 -2.75 -12.14 4.74
N GLU A 131 -2.24 -10.96 5.09
CA GLU A 131 -2.38 -10.40 6.44
C GLU A 131 -3.86 -10.00 6.72
N ALA A 132 -4.56 -9.47 5.72
CA ALA A 132 -5.98 -9.17 5.83
C ALA A 132 -6.81 -10.43 6.12
N GLN A 133 -6.58 -11.53 5.39
CA GLN A 133 -7.22 -12.83 5.64
C GLN A 133 -6.91 -13.37 7.04
N ARG A 134 -5.65 -13.28 7.49
CA ARG A 134 -5.23 -13.72 8.83
C ARG A 134 -5.93 -12.94 9.95
N TYR A 135 -6.23 -11.68 9.68
CA TYR A 135 -6.98 -10.83 10.62
C TYR A 135 -8.50 -11.12 10.61
N GLY A 136 -9.00 -11.86 9.62
CA GLY A 136 -10.42 -12.19 9.46
C GLY A 136 -11.20 -11.20 8.59
N ILE A 137 -10.50 -10.42 7.75
CA ILE A 137 -11.16 -9.56 6.76
C ILE A 137 -11.68 -10.44 5.64
N GLU A 138 -12.96 -10.31 5.35
CA GLU A 138 -13.66 -11.06 4.30
C GLU A 138 -13.62 -10.32 2.96
N LYS A 139 -13.61 -8.98 3.00
CA LYS A 139 -13.68 -8.13 1.81
C LYS A 139 -12.70 -6.97 1.90
N LEU A 140 -11.96 -6.77 0.80
CA LEU A 140 -11.20 -5.57 0.55
C LEU A 140 -11.84 -4.77 -0.58
N TYR A 141 -11.87 -3.45 -0.45
CA TYR A 141 -12.34 -2.57 -1.51
C TYR A 141 -11.35 -1.42 -1.72
N GLY A 142 -11.42 -0.79 -2.88
CA GLY A 142 -10.60 0.36 -3.21
C GLY A 142 -11.16 1.09 -4.41
N SER A 143 -10.67 2.31 -4.65
CA SER A 143 -11.02 3.10 -5.81
C SER A 143 -9.77 3.55 -6.56
N MET A 144 -9.88 3.71 -7.87
CA MET A 144 -8.79 4.13 -8.73
C MET A 144 -9.29 4.91 -9.94
N LEU A 145 -8.42 5.74 -10.50
CA LEU A 145 -8.69 6.40 -11.77
C LEU A 145 -8.73 5.36 -12.90
N PRO A 146 -9.63 5.49 -13.90
CA PRO A 146 -9.67 4.60 -15.06
C PRO A 146 -8.35 4.58 -15.86
N SER A 147 -7.58 5.65 -15.80
CA SER A 147 -6.25 5.76 -16.43
C SER A 147 -5.15 5.01 -15.68
N ASN A 148 -5.40 4.56 -14.44
CA ASN A 148 -4.42 3.79 -13.66
C ASN A 148 -4.44 2.32 -14.06
N ILE A 149 -4.03 2.04 -15.29
CA ILE A 149 -4.01 0.68 -15.86
C ILE A 149 -3.11 -0.24 -15.04
N ALA A 150 -2.02 0.28 -14.49
CA ALA A 150 -1.06 -0.51 -13.73
C ALA A 150 -1.70 -1.19 -12.50
N ILE A 151 -2.52 -0.46 -11.71
CA ILE A 151 -3.19 -1.05 -10.53
C ILE A 151 -4.33 -1.99 -10.95
N ILE A 152 -5.06 -1.68 -12.01
CA ILE A 152 -6.14 -2.53 -12.53
C ILE A 152 -5.57 -3.90 -12.94
N GLU A 153 -4.51 -3.92 -13.74
CA GLU A 153 -3.83 -5.15 -14.15
C GLU A 153 -3.17 -5.89 -12.99
N LEU A 154 -2.66 -5.15 -12.01
CA LEU A 154 -2.10 -5.72 -10.80
C LEU A 154 -3.16 -6.49 -10.00
N ILE A 155 -4.34 -5.91 -9.80
CA ILE A 155 -5.46 -6.53 -9.09
C ILE A 155 -5.91 -7.80 -9.81
N LYS A 156 -6.09 -7.77 -11.13
CA LYS A 156 -6.43 -8.95 -11.93
C LYS A 156 -5.42 -10.09 -11.76
N LYS A 157 -4.13 -9.77 -11.61
CA LYS A 157 -3.06 -10.77 -11.39
C LYS A 157 -3.01 -11.32 -9.97
N VAL A 158 -3.41 -10.53 -8.97
CA VAL A 158 -3.36 -10.94 -7.56
C VAL A 158 -4.63 -11.65 -7.13
N ALA A 159 -5.78 -11.21 -7.63
CA ALA A 159 -7.11 -11.73 -7.32
C ALA A 159 -7.85 -12.13 -8.62
N PRO A 160 -7.40 -13.14 -9.37
CA PRO A 160 -7.89 -13.39 -10.73
C PRO A 160 -9.37 -13.81 -10.79
N THR A 161 -9.90 -14.43 -9.76
CA THR A 161 -11.27 -15.00 -9.72
C THR A 161 -12.20 -14.33 -8.73
N ASN A 162 -11.68 -13.56 -7.81
CA ASN A 162 -12.41 -13.04 -6.64
C ASN A 162 -12.46 -11.51 -6.57
N HIS A 163 -12.25 -10.82 -7.70
CA HIS A 163 -12.41 -9.38 -7.82
C HIS A 163 -13.64 -9.02 -8.65
N HIS A 164 -14.23 -7.87 -8.33
CA HIS A 164 -15.31 -7.26 -9.09
C HIS A 164 -15.06 -5.76 -9.25
N PHE A 165 -15.08 -5.27 -10.50
CA PHE A 165 -14.93 -3.85 -10.82
C PHE A 165 -16.29 -3.22 -11.14
N THR A 166 -16.51 -2.02 -10.64
CA THR A 166 -17.68 -1.19 -10.92
C THR A 166 -17.25 0.22 -11.30
N HIS A 167 -17.89 0.82 -12.29
CA HIS A 167 -17.67 2.24 -12.64
C HIS A 167 -18.65 3.10 -11.87
N LYS A 168 -18.14 4.08 -11.12
CA LYS A 168 -18.97 4.98 -10.34
C LYS A 168 -18.30 6.36 -10.24
N GLU A 169 -19.07 7.40 -10.58
CA GLU A 169 -18.67 8.81 -10.42
C GLU A 169 -17.29 9.16 -11.04
N GLY A 170 -16.95 8.52 -12.17
CA GLY A 170 -15.69 8.76 -12.88
C GLY A 170 -14.49 7.95 -12.34
N LEU A 171 -14.71 7.13 -11.34
CA LEU A 171 -13.72 6.20 -10.79
C LEU A 171 -14.07 4.75 -11.13
N ILE A 172 -13.08 3.88 -11.00
CA ILE A 172 -13.28 2.43 -10.93
C ILE A 172 -13.20 2.04 -9.46
N GLU A 173 -14.27 1.47 -8.94
CA GLU A 173 -14.29 0.80 -7.63
C GLU A 173 -13.99 -0.68 -7.83
N VAL A 174 -13.26 -1.28 -6.92
CA VAL A 174 -13.03 -2.72 -6.87
C VAL A 174 -13.45 -3.28 -5.51
N GLU A 175 -14.10 -4.42 -5.53
CA GLU A 175 -14.31 -5.28 -4.37
C GLU A 175 -13.56 -6.60 -4.59
N ILE A 176 -12.84 -7.06 -3.58
CA ILE A 176 -12.09 -8.32 -3.57
C ILE A 176 -12.63 -9.16 -2.42
N ASN A 177 -13.11 -10.35 -2.73
CA ASN A 177 -13.56 -11.31 -1.74
C ASN A 177 -12.38 -12.16 -1.27
N LEU A 178 -12.10 -12.15 0.04
CA LEU A 178 -11.01 -12.91 0.67
C LEU A 178 -11.53 -14.17 1.40
N ALA A 179 -12.85 -14.38 1.45
CA ALA A 179 -13.49 -15.44 2.24
C ALA A 179 -13.42 -16.84 1.59
N GLU A 180 -12.62 -17.04 0.54
CA GLU A 180 -12.42 -18.35 -0.11
C GLU A 180 -11.09 -18.98 0.26
#